data_260d1558a3f53306f22c7ae107c41d88
#
_entry.id   260d1558a3f53306f22c7ae107c41d88
#
_cell.length_a   1.000
_cell.length_b   1.000
_cell.length_c   1.000
_cell.angle_alpha   90.00
_cell.angle_beta   90.00
_cell.angle_gamma   90.00
#
_symmetry.space_group_name_H-M   'P 1'
#
loop_
_entity.id
_entity.type
_entity.pdbx_description
1 polymer ?
#
loop_
_entity_poly.entity_id
_entity_poly.type
_entity_poly.pdbx_seq_one_letter_code
_entity_poly.pdbx_strand_id
1 'polypeptide(L)'
;MSETFKLAAEVRAKAGKGASRAIRREGRVPAVIYGAGEAATTIHVEEKILMRQLHTGHFMNAIVELELDGSTIRTLPRDVAFHPVTDRPIHVDFLRLTGNEVVTVTVPVHFVDQDQSAIKQGAMLNIVAHELKLDCAPDAIPDDVTISVAGLQVGASIHIGDVKLPAGVKPHGRETDLTIATIVAPKAMKSEEGDTQTPAA
;
A
#
# COMPACT_ATOMS: atom_id res chain seq x y z
N MET A 1 -8.09 13.07 1.21
CA MET A 1 -9.34 12.88 0.44
C MET A 1 -9.06 11.73 -0.51
N SER A 2 -9.76 10.61 -0.38
CA SER A 2 -9.55 9.45 -1.25
C SER A 2 -9.85 9.82 -2.71
N GLU A 3 -8.85 9.69 -3.57
CA GLU A 3 -9.06 9.87 -5.01
C GLU A 3 -9.99 8.79 -5.54
N THR A 4 -10.96 9.18 -6.34
CA THR A 4 -11.86 8.22 -7.01
C THR A 4 -11.46 8.13 -8.47
N PHE A 5 -11.06 6.95 -8.91
CA PHE A 5 -10.71 6.69 -10.31
C PHE A 5 -11.90 6.08 -11.06
N LYS A 6 -12.11 6.54 -12.28
CA LYS A 6 -13.12 5.94 -13.19
C LYS A 6 -12.43 5.07 -14.21
N LEU A 7 -12.94 3.86 -14.39
CA LEU A 7 -12.39 2.88 -15.32
C LEU A 7 -13.52 2.18 -16.07
N ALA A 8 -13.53 2.30 -17.38
CA ALA A 8 -14.45 1.57 -18.23
C ALA A 8 -14.09 0.09 -18.25
N ALA A 9 -15.07 -0.77 -18.04
CA ALA A 9 -14.91 -2.20 -18.02
C ALA A 9 -16.00 -2.87 -18.86
N GLU A 10 -15.69 -4.01 -19.45
CA GLU A 10 -16.62 -4.82 -20.24
C GLU A 10 -16.72 -6.24 -19.66
N VAL A 11 -17.90 -6.81 -19.64
CA VAL A 11 -18.13 -8.16 -19.13
C VAL A 11 -17.55 -9.20 -20.09
N ARG A 12 -16.86 -10.21 -19.57
CA ARG A 12 -16.36 -11.33 -20.36
C ARG A 12 -17.33 -12.49 -20.41
N ALA A 13 -17.72 -12.90 -21.60
CA ALA A 13 -18.54 -14.09 -21.80
C ALA A 13 -17.80 -15.41 -21.54
N LYS A 14 -16.46 -15.43 -21.74
CA LYS A 14 -15.64 -16.65 -21.64
C LYS A 14 -14.47 -16.44 -20.70
N ALA A 15 -14.34 -17.33 -19.72
CA ALA A 15 -13.18 -17.45 -18.84
C ALA A 15 -12.24 -18.55 -19.34
N GLY A 16 -10.95 -18.50 -18.95
CA GLY A 16 -9.95 -19.53 -19.22
C GLY A 16 -8.68 -19.01 -19.86
N LYS A 17 -7.65 -19.88 -19.93
CA LYS A 17 -6.28 -19.54 -20.37
C LYS A 17 -6.22 -18.95 -21.77
N GLY A 18 -6.95 -19.54 -22.73
CA GLY A 18 -6.97 -19.09 -24.14
C GLY A 18 -7.63 -17.71 -24.30
N ALA A 19 -8.80 -17.52 -23.68
CA ALA A 19 -9.53 -16.25 -23.70
C ALA A 19 -8.74 -15.12 -23.03
N SER A 20 -8.11 -15.36 -21.88
CA SER A 20 -7.29 -14.36 -21.19
C SER A 20 -6.04 -13.97 -22.02
N ARG A 21 -5.44 -14.90 -22.74
CA ARG A 21 -4.33 -14.59 -23.66
C ARG A 21 -4.77 -13.76 -24.88
N ALA A 22 -5.95 -14.03 -25.44
CA ALA A 22 -6.51 -13.24 -26.54
C ALA A 22 -6.73 -11.78 -26.11
N ILE A 23 -7.39 -11.57 -25.00
CA ILE A 23 -7.67 -10.25 -24.41
C ILE A 23 -6.38 -9.44 -24.19
N ARG A 24 -5.33 -10.06 -23.64
CA ARG A 24 -4.04 -9.36 -23.44
C ARG A 24 -3.35 -8.99 -24.77
N ARG A 25 -3.53 -9.76 -25.83
CA ARG A 25 -3.03 -9.39 -27.17
C ARG A 25 -3.74 -8.19 -27.76
N GLU A 26 -4.99 -7.97 -27.36
CA GLU A 26 -5.81 -6.81 -27.75
C GLU A 26 -5.51 -5.56 -26.90
N GLY A 27 -4.52 -5.63 -25.97
CA GLY A 27 -4.16 -4.52 -25.10
C GLY A 27 -5.15 -4.32 -23.95
N ARG A 28 -5.86 -5.39 -23.55
CA ARG A 28 -6.80 -5.37 -22.42
C ARG A 28 -6.32 -6.30 -21.31
N VAL A 29 -6.64 -5.98 -20.07
CA VAL A 29 -6.29 -6.75 -18.88
C VAL A 29 -7.53 -7.45 -18.35
N PRO A 30 -7.49 -8.78 -18.20
CA PRO A 30 -8.57 -9.50 -17.55
C PRO A 30 -8.62 -9.15 -16.07
N ALA A 31 -9.82 -8.99 -15.53
CA ALA A 31 -10.05 -8.70 -14.13
C ALA A 31 -11.30 -9.43 -13.61
N VAL A 32 -11.44 -9.46 -12.28
CA VAL A 32 -12.59 -10.06 -11.60
C VAL A 32 -13.10 -9.09 -10.55
N ILE A 33 -14.42 -8.94 -10.47
CA ILE A 33 -15.11 -8.23 -9.40
C ILE A 33 -15.77 -9.27 -8.51
N TYR A 34 -15.51 -9.23 -7.20
CA TYR A 34 -16.11 -10.09 -6.20
C TYR A 34 -16.45 -9.33 -4.91
N GLY A 35 -17.19 -9.96 -4.02
CA GLY A 35 -17.59 -9.37 -2.74
C GLY A 35 -19.07 -9.03 -2.67
N ALA A 36 -19.50 -8.42 -1.57
CA ALA A 36 -20.89 -8.02 -1.29
C ALA A 36 -21.90 -9.18 -1.33
N GLY A 37 -21.47 -10.43 -1.20
CA GLY A 37 -22.35 -11.61 -1.29
C GLY A 37 -22.89 -11.90 -2.69
N GLU A 38 -22.48 -11.15 -3.70
CA GLU A 38 -22.86 -11.38 -5.08
C GLU A 38 -21.90 -12.32 -5.82
N ALA A 39 -22.35 -12.91 -6.92
CA ALA A 39 -21.52 -13.75 -7.76
C ALA A 39 -20.35 -12.97 -8.37
N ALA A 40 -19.18 -13.63 -8.44
CA ALA A 40 -18.02 -13.04 -9.07
C ALA A 40 -18.27 -12.76 -10.57
N THR A 41 -18.01 -11.53 -10.98
CA THR A 41 -18.19 -11.08 -12.35
C THR A 41 -16.83 -10.97 -13.03
N THR A 42 -16.65 -11.69 -14.15
CA THR A 42 -15.41 -11.61 -14.93
C THR A 42 -15.50 -10.47 -15.94
N ILE A 43 -14.52 -9.59 -15.91
CA ILE A 43 -14.45 -8.40 -16.76
C ILE A 43 -13.10 -8.27 -17.45
N HIS A 44 -12.94 -7.29 -18.30
CA HIS A 44 -11.67 -6.80 -18.78
C HIS A 44 -11.67 -5.27 -18.84
N VAL A 45 -10.49 -4.71 -18.65
CA VAL A 45 -10.24 -3.26 -18.63
C VAL A 45 -9.16 -2.91 -19.64
N GLU A 46 -9.10 -1.68 -20.09
CA GLU A 46 -8.05 -1.21 -21.00
C GLU A 46 -6.70 -1.10 -20.27
N GLU A 47 -5.67 -1.78 -20.78
CA GLU A 47 -4.34 -1.82 -20.18
C GLU A 47 -3.71 -0.43 -20.06
N LYS A 48 -3.85 0.40 -21.09
CA LYS A 48 -3.22 1.73 -21.14
C LYS A 48 -3.75 2.66 -20.04
N ILE A 49 -5.05 2.63 -19.78
CA ILE A 49 -5.69 3.43 -18.73
C ILE A 49 -5.29 2.90 -17.36
N LEU A 50 -5.35 1.58 -17.19
CA LEU A 50 -4.94 0.92 -15.95
C LEU A 50 -3.48 1.22 -15.59
N MET A 51 -2.56 1.11 -16.55
CA MET A 51 -1.14 1.44 -16.34
C MET A 51 -0.94 2.89 -15.89
N ARG A 52 -1.66 3.83 -16.47
CA ARG A 52 -1.58 5.24 -16.05
C ARG A 52 -2.01 5.41 -14.59
N GLN A 53 -3.06 4.73 -14.16
CA GLN A 53 -3.52 4.77 -12.78
C GLN A 53 -2.56 4.07 -11.81
N LEU A 54 -1.99 2.93 -12.21
CA LEU A 54 -0.98 2.22 -11.41
C LEU A 54 0.28 3.08 -11.17
N HIS A 55 0.69 3.87 -12.17
CA HIS A 55 1.86 4.75 -12.03
C HIS A 55 1.63 5.95 -11.07
N THR A 56 0.41 6.24 -10.64
CA THR A 56 0.17 7.26 -9.60
C THR A 56 0.66 6.83 -8.22
N GLY A 57 0.87 5.52 -8.01
CA GLY A 57 1.27 4.94 -6.72
C GLY A 57 0.13 4.75 -5.72
N HIS A 58 -1.01 5.42 -5.90
CA HIS A 58 -2.14 5.39 -4.96
C HIS A 58 -3.29 4.46 -5.40
N PHE A 59 -3.15 3.80 -6.55
CA PHE A 59 -4.21 2.97 -7.13
C PHE A 59 -4.75 1.90 -6.16
N MET A 60 -3.88 1.25 -5.39
CA MET A 60 -4.27 0.17 -4.46
C MET A 60 -5.11 0.66 -3.27
N ASN A 61 -5.02 1.96 -2.96
CA ASN A 61 -5.72 2.59 -1.84
C ASN A 61 -6.89 3.47 -2.28
N ALA A 62 -7.09 3.60 -3.58
CA ALA A 62 -8.11 4.44 -4.15
C ALA A 62 -9.39 3.66 -4.48
N ILE A 63 -10.54 4.33 -4.37
CA ILE A 63 -11.81 3.78 -4.82
C ILE A 63 -11.86 3.84 -6.34
N VAL A 64 -12.11 2.70 -6.98
CA VAL A 64 -12.28 2.62 -8.43
C VAL A 64 -13.75 2.42 -8.77
N GLU A 65 -14.31 3.37 -9.51
CA GLU A 65 -15.64 3.28 -10.10
C GLU A 65 -15.52 2.56 -11.45
N LEU A 66 -16.01 1.33 -11.49
CA LEU A 66 -16.05 0.54 -12.72
C LEU A 66 -17.36 0.79 -13.44
N GLU A 67 -17.27 1.29 -14.67
CA GLU A 67 -18.44 1.48 -15.56
C GLU A 67 -18.68 0.20 -16.35
N LEU A 68 -19.75 -0.51 -16.05
CA LEU A 68 -20.16 -1.77 -16.67
C LEU A 68 -21.56 -1.61 -17.26
N ASP A 69 -21.70 -1.73 -18.57
CA ASP A 69 -23.00 -1.74 -19.28
C ASP A 69 -23.96 -0.61 -18.84
N GLY A 70 -23.41 0.60 -18.56
CA GLY A 70 -24.19 1.76 -18.12
C GLY A 70 -24.47 1.82 -16.61
N SER A 71 -23.98 0.85 -15.83
CA SER A 71 -23.99 0.88 -14.36
C SER A 71 -22.59 1.17 -13.81
N THR A 72 -22.53 1.91 -12.71
CA THR A 72 -21.28 2.20 -12.01
C THR A 72 -21.21 1.38 -10.74
N ILE A 73 -20.13 0.60 -10.58
CA ILE A 73 -19.88 -0.22 -9.40
C ILE A 73 -18.66 0.35 -8.67
N ARG A 74 -18.82 0.69 -7.39
CA ARG A 74 -17.71 1.11 -6.52
C ARG A 74 -16.93 -0.11 -6.08
N THR A 75 -15.62 -0.10 -6.34
CA THR A 75 -14.73 -1.21 -6.03
C THR A 75 -13.42 -0.70 -5.46
N LEU A 76 -12.72 -1.58 -4.73
CA LEU A 76 -11.35 -1.38 -4.28
C LEU A 76 -10.45 -2.41 -4.96
N PRO A 77 -9.34 -2.00 -5.60
CA PRO A 77 -8.33 -2.93 -6.08
C PRO A 77 -7.76 -3.72 -4.90
N ARG A 78 -7.71 -5.04 -5.01
CA ARG A 78 -7.21 -5.91 -3.94
C ARG A 78 -5.84 -6.48 -4.27
N ASP A 79 -5.67 -6.85 -5.53
CA ASP A 79 -4.41 -7.40 -6.03
C ASP A 79 -4.22 -7.08 -7.50
N VAL A 80 -2.98 -6.86 -7.89
CA VAL A 80 -2.57 -6.66 -9.29
C VAL A 80 -1.41 -7.58 -9.57
N ALA A 81 -1.63 -8.57 -10.44
CA ALA A 81 -0.57 -9.44 -10.90
C ALA A 81 0.18 -8.79 -12.06
N PHE A 82 1.50 -8.70 -11.95
CA PHE A 82 2.38 -8.17 -12.98
C PHE A 82 3.17 -9.26 -13.68
N HIS A 83 3.57 -8.99 -14.90
CA HIS A 83 4.47 -9.88 -15.64
C HIS A 83 5.92 -9.67 -15.13
N PRO A 84 6.65 -10.74 -14.71
CA PRO A 84 7.93 -10.59 -13.99
C PRO A 84 9.08 -9.99 -14.82
N VAL A 85 8.92 -9.83 -16.13
CA VAL A 85 9.96 -9.31 -17.03
C VAL A 85 9.56 -7.97 -17.64
N THR A 86 8.27 -7.76 -17.91
CA THR A 86 7.80 -6.57 -18.64
C THR A 86 7.03 -5.59 -17.78
N ASP A 87 6.78 -5.94 -16.50
CA ASP A 87 6.00 -5.17 -15.51
C ASP A 87 4.61 -4.74 -16.01
N ARG A 88 4.10 -5.43 -17.05
CA ARG A 88 2.75 -5.18 -17.54
C ARG A 88 1.73 -5.91 -16.67
N PRO A 89 0.57 -5.29 -16.36
CA PRO A 89 -0.46 -5.93 -15.58
C PRO A 89 -1.06 -7.13 -16.34
N ILE A 90 -1.12 -8.27 -15.67
CA ILE A 90 -1.66 -9.53 -16.21
C ILE A 90 -3.10 -9.74 -15.75
N HIS A 91 -3.39 -9.39 -14.51
CA HIS A 91 -4.69 -9.58 -13.86
C HIS A 91 -4.92 -8.52 -12.80
N VAL A 92 -6.16 -8.15 -12.58
CA VAL A 92 -6.56 -7.26 -11.48
C VAL A 92 -7.78 -7.84 -10.77
N ASP A 93 -7.71 -7.83 -9.45
CA ASP A 93 -8.78 -8.25 -8.57
C ASP A 93 -9.45 -7.03 -7.93
N PHE A 94 -10.75 -6.90 -8.10
CA PHE A 94 -11.56 -5.82 -7.54
C PHE A 94 -12.51 -6.36 -6.49
N LEU A 95 -12.45 -5.79 -5.29
CA LEU A 95 -13.41 -6.03 -4.22
C LEU A 95 -14.57 -5.03 -4.35
N ARG A 96 -15.79 -5.52 -4.45
CA ARG A 96 -17.00 -4.68 -4.47
C ARG A 96 -17.24 -4.09 -3.09
N LEU A 97 -17.53 -2.79 -3.04
CA LEU A 97 -17.79 -2.06 -1.80
C LEU A 97 -19.28 -1.86 -1.59
N THR A 98 -19.77 -2.22 -0.41
CA THR A 98 -21.18 -2.05 0.03
C THR A 98 -21.38 -0.89 1.01
N GLY A 99 -20.41 -0.01 1.15
CA GLY A 99 -20.52 1.22 1.95
C GLY A 99 -20.34 1.08 3.47
N ASN A 100 -20.74 -0.03 4.07
CA ASN A 100 -20.67 -0.25 5.54
C ASN A 100 -19.64 -1.29 5.98
N GLU A 101 -18.84 -1.78 5.06
CA GLU A 101 -17.84 -2.81 5.34
C GLU A 101 -16.53 -2.18 5.82
N VAL A 102 -15.89 -2.81 6.80
CA VAL A 102 -14.51 -2.48 7.16
C VAL A 102 -13.59 -3.19 6.18
N VAL A 103 -12.75 -2.41 5.51
CA VAL A 103 -11.82 -2.92 4.51
C VAL A 103 -10.39 -2.80 5.02
N THR A 104 -9.62 -3.88 4.91
CA THR A 104 -8.19 -3.86 5.20
C THR A 104 -7.45 -3.36 3.96
N VAL A 105 -6.72 -2.28 4.07
CA VAL A 105 -5.86 -1.73 3.01
C VAL A 105 -4.41 -1.69 3.45
N THR A 106 -3.51 -1.76 2.50
CA THR A 106 -2.07 -1.63 2.73
C THR A 106 -1.63 -0.25 2.27
N VAL A 107 -1.24 0.60 3.21
CA VAL A 107 -0.92 2.01 2.98
C VAL A 107 0.58 2.24 3.12
N PRO A 108 1.24 2.95 2.17
CA PRO A 108 2.65 3.29 2.28
C PRO A 108 2.91 4.29 3.41
N VAL A 109 4.11 4.18 4.00
CA VAL A 109 4.57 5.06 5.08
C VAL A 109 5.61 6.04 4.56
N HIS A 110 5.39 7.33 4.79
CA HIS A 110 6.32 8.39 4.47
C HIS A 110 6.90 9.03 5.73
N PHE A 111 8.24 9.10 5.82
CA PHE A 111 8.94 9.73 6.93
C PHE A 111 9.29 11.17 6.59
N VAL A 112 8.85 12.10 7.41
CA VAL A 112 9.12 13.54 7.28
C VAL A 112 9.99 14.05 8.42
N ASP A 113 10.53 15.28 8.28
CA ASP A 113 11.33 15.97 9.29
C ASP A 113 12.64 15.25 9.65
N GLN A 114 13.23 14.52 8.72
CA GLN A 114 14.50 13.81 8.93
C GLN A 114 15.63 14.76 9.34
N ASP A 115 15.62 15.99 8.83
CA ASP A 115 16.61 17.03 9.14
C ASP A 115 16.57 17.52 10.59
N GLN A 116 15.47 17.25 11.32
CA GLN A 116 15.29 17.65 12.72
C GLN A 116 15.54 16.49 13.71
N SER A 117 16.05 15.39 13.24
CA SER A 117 16.36 14.19 14.03
C SER A 117 17.86 13.93 14.13
N ALA A 118 18.26 12.90 14.87
CA ALA A 118 19.65 12.45 14.96
C ALA A 118 20.25 12.06 13.58
N ILE A 119 19.41 11.91 12.54
CA ILE A 119 19.86 11.63 11.17
C ILE A 119 20.79 12.75 10.65
N LYS A 120 20.51 14.01 11.00
CA LYS A 120 21.39 15.15 10.68
C LYS A 120 22.79 15.02 11.30
N GLN A 121 22.91 14.31 12.41
CA GLN A 121 24.19 14.06 13.10
C GLN A 121 24.89 12.79 12.60
N GLY A 122 24.41 12.18 11.51
CA GLY A 122 24.98 11.00 10.90
C GLY A 122 24.34 9.67 11.32
N ALA A 123 23.27 9.68 12.09
CA ALA A 123 22.49 8.47 12.37
C ALA A 123 21.78 7.95 11.11
N MET A 124 21.47 6.67 11.07
CA MET A 124 20.78 6.03 9.96
C MET A 124 19.35 5.65 10.39
N LEU A 125 18.36 6.02 9.56
CA LEU A 125 17.00 5.53 9.71
C LEU A 125 16.91 4.11 9.10
N ASN A 126 16.68 3.13 9.93
CA ASN A 126 16.42 1.76 9.51
C ASN A 126 14.89 1.54 9.47
N ILE A 127 14.34 1.46 8.28
CA ILE A 127 12.90 1.24 8.06
C ILE A 127 12.67 -0.26 8.07
N VAL A 128 11.82 -0.74 8.98
CA VAL A 128 11.44 -2.14 9.12
C VAL A 128 10.17 -2.42 8.33
N ALA A 129 9.19 -1.50 8.41
CA ALA A 129 7.94 -1.60 7.68
C ALA A 129 7.77 -0.39 6.75
N HIS A 130 7.72 -0.64 5.45
CA HIS A 130 7.46 0.39 4.43
C HIS A 130 5.96 0.62 4.21
N GLU A 131 5.14 -0.33 4.62
CA GLU A 131 3.70 -0.35 4.43
C GLU A 131 3.01 -0.80 5.72
N LEU A 132 1.84 -0.23 5.99
CA LEU A 132 1.00 -0.58 7.13
C LEU A 132 -0.33 -1.14 6.67
N LYS A 133 -0.76 -2.24 7.29
CA LYS A 133 -2.11 -2.77 7.09
C LYS A 133 -3.07 -2.07 8.04
N LEU A 134 -4.05 -1.40 7.47
CA LEU A 134 -5.03 -0.60 8.20
C LEU A 134 -6.45 -1.07 7.89
N ASP A 135 -7.27 -1.11 8.91
CA ASP A 135 -8.70 -1.38 8.79
C ASP A 135 -9.46 -0.05 8.82
N CYS A 136 -10.15 0.26 7.75
CA CYS A 136 -10.87 1.53 7.60
C CYS A 136 -12.21 1.35 6.88
N ALA A 137 -13.08 2.35 7.03
CA ALA A 137 -14.26 2.45 6.20
C ALA A 137 -13.86 2.87 4.77
N PRO A 138 -14.59 2.47 3.73
CA PRO A 138 -14.25 2.77 2.35
C PRO A 138 -14.06 4.27 2.07
N ASP A 139 -14.84 5.12 2.74
CA ASP A 139 -14.78 6.57 2.56
C ASP A 139 -13.65 7.25 3.37
N ALA A 140 -12.95 6.51 4.24
CA ALA A 140 -11.88 7.00 5.11
C ALA A 140 -10.51 6.37 4.81
N ILE A 141 -10.31 5.83 3.61
CA ILE A 141 -9.04 5.25 3.19
C ILE A 141 -8.00 6.37 3.04
N PRO A 142 -6.87 6.34 3.78
CA PRO A 142 -5.80 7.30 3.59
C PRO A 142 -4.94 6.93 2.38
N ASP A 143 -4.46 7.94 1.66
CA ASP A 143 -3.57 7.76 0.52
C ASP A 143 -2.16 7.33 0.99
N ASP A 144 -1.68 7.96 2.08
CA ASP A 144 -0.41 7.69 2.73
C ASP A 144 -0.48 7.91 4.24
N VAL A 145 0.48 7.36 4.97
CA VAL A 145 0.66 7.62 6.41
C VAL A 145 1.97 8.36 6.61
N THR A 146 1.88 9.61 7.06
CA THR A 146 3.04 10.46 7.29
C THR A 146 3.49 10.35 8.75
N ILE A 147 4.76 9.99 8.97
CA ILE A 147 5.36 9.87 10.30
C ILE A 147 6.47 10.91 10.45
N SER A 148 6.33 11.81 11.43
CA SER A 148 7.39 12.74 11.77
C SER A 148 8.45 12.06 12.66
N VAL A 149 9.71 12.18 12.25
CA VAL A 149 10.87 11.69 13.01
C VAL A 149 11.59 12.80 13.75
N ALA A 150 10.99 13.99 13.84
CA ALA A 150 11.56 15.15 14.53
C ALA A 150 11.87 14.87 16.00
N GLY A 151 13.04 15.26 16.47
CA GLY A 151 13.44 15.16 17.88
C GLY A 151 13.80 13.74 18.34
N LEU A 152 13.75 12.73 17.48
CA LEU A 152 14.14 11.37 17.83
C LEU A 152 15.65 11.23 17.91
N GLN A 153 16.10 10.53 18.97
CA GLN A 153 17.52 10.26 19.23
C GLN A 153 17.95 8.91 18.69
N VAL A 154 19.28 8.69 18.66
CA VAL A 154 19.86 7.40 18.32
C VAL A 154 19.37 6.32 19.31
N GLY A 155 18.94 5.18 18.77
CA GLY A 155 18.35 4.08 19.54
C GLY A 155 16.84 4.17 19.73
N ALA A 156 16.19 5.26 19.29
CA ALA A 156 14.74 5.37 19.34
C ALA A 156 14.08 4.42 18.31
N SER A 157 12.98 3.80 18.72
CA SER A 157 12.11 2.98 17.87
C SER A 157 10.76 3.65 17.76
N ILE A 158 10.19 3.59 16.56
CA ILE A 158 8.84 4.10 16.28
C ILE A 158 7.92 2.90 16.16
N HIS A 159 6.88 2.88 16.96
CA HIS A 159 5.85 1.84 16.94
C HIS A 159 4.57 2.36 16.29
N ILE A 160 3.74 1.44 15.83
CA ILE A 160 2.47 1.79 15.19
C ILE A 160 1.52 2.58 16.12
N GLY A 161 1.64 2.36 17.44
CA GLY A 161 0.88 3.10 18.45
C GLY A 161 1.23 4.58 18.58
N ASP A 162 2.43 4.98 18.14
CA ASP A 162 2.91 6.37 18.17
C ASP A 162 2.48 7.18 16.95
N VAL A 163 1.90 6.50 15.95
CA VAL A 163 1.51 7.11 14.68
C VAL A 163 0.14 7.75 14.80
N LYS A 164 0.03 9.00 14.37
CA LYS A 164 -1.25 9.70 14.29
C LYS A 164 -2.02 9.22 13.06
N LEU A 165 -2.93 8.28 13.28
CA LEU A 165 -3.84 7.81 12.24
C LEU A 165 -5.04 8.76 12.09
N PRO A 166 -5.58 8.93 10.88
CA PRO A 166 -6.79 9.71 10.65
C PRO A 166 -8.01 9.06 11.34
N ALA A 167 -9.07 9.85 11.54
CA ALA A 167 -10.27 9.38 12.20
C ALA A 167 -10.95 8.26 11.38
N GLY A 168 -11.32 7.17 12.07
CA GLY A 168 -11.96 6.01 11.42
C GLY A 168 -11.00 4.94 10.90
N VAL A 169 -9.69 5.12 11.06
CA VAL A 169 -8.66 4.15 10.67
C VAL A 169 -8.09 3.47 11.90
N LYS A 170 -7.96 2.15 11.85
CA LYS A 170 -7.37 1.33 12.92
C LYS A 170 -6.27 0.43 12.33
N PRO A 171 -5.21 0.14 13.07
CA PRO A 171 -4.24 -0.85 12.65
C PRO A 171 -4.89 -2.23 12.57
N HIS A 172 -4.55 -2.99 11.54
CA HIS A 172 -5.10 -4.33 11.35
C HIS A 172 -4.55 -5.31 12.40
N GLY A 173 -5.45 -6.02 13.05
CA GLY A 173 -5.08 -7.03 14.04
C GLY A 173 -4.60 -6.47 15.39
N ARG A 174 -3.77 -7.25 16.08
CA ARG A 174 -3.18 -6.91 17.40
C ARG A 174 -1.75 -6.36 17.30
N GLU A 175 -1.35 -5.93 16.13
CA GLU A 175 0.02 -5.48 15.86
C GLU A 175 0.30 -4.04 16.37
N THR A 176 -0.26 -3.67 17.53
CA THR A 176 0.00 -2.37 18.17
C THR A 176 1.47 -2.16 18.53
N ASP A 177 2.24 -3.22 18.64
CA ASP A 177 3.67 -3.18 19.01
C ASP A 177 4.60 -3.36 17.79
N LEU A 178 4.07 -3.31 16.56
CA LEU A 178 4.90 -3.41 15.36
C LEU A 178 5.84 -2.21 15.29
N THR A 179 7.14 -2.49 15.28
CA THR A 179 8.17 -1.47 15.06
C THR A 179 8.19 -1.12 13.56
N ILE A 180 7.95 0.16 13.26
CA ILE A 180 7.93 0.67 11.88
C ILE A 180 9.33 1.07 11.45
N ALA A 181 10.05 1.80 12.30
CA ALA A 181 11.41 2.23 12.02
C ALA A 181 12.25 2.37 13.30
N THR A 182 13.56 2.28 13.16
CA THR A 182 14.53 2.48 14.24
C THR A 182 15.64 3.42 13.79
N ILE A 183 16.11 4.28 14.70
CA ILE A 183 17.26 5.14 14.43
C ILE A 183 18.52 4.48 14.99
N VAL A 184 19.45 4.13 14.11
CA VAL A 184 20.67 3.40 14.47
C VAL A 184 21.88 4.30 14.37
N ALA A 185 22.82 4.19 15.33
CA ALA A 185 24.10 4.87 15.26
C ALA A 185 24.94 4.38 14.07
N PRO A 186 25.65 5.26 13.34
CA PRO A 186 26.58 4.83 12.32
C PRO A 186 27.69 3.97 12.92
N LYS A 187 28.17 2.98 12.17
CA LYS A 187 29.23 2.06 12.63
C LYS A 187 30.49 2.76 13.15
N ALA A 188 30.76 3.98 12.72
CA ALA A 188 31.92 4.76 13.14
C ALA A 188 31.84 5.23 14.61
N MET A 189 30.64 5.43 15.18
CA MET A 189 30.48 5.82 16.60
C MET A 189 30.59 4.64 17.58
N LYS A 190 30.43 3.40 17.11
CA LYS A 190 30.48 2.20 17.96
C LYS A 190 31.89 1.74 18.30
N SER A 191 32.91 2.33 17.69
CA SER A 191 34.35 1.98 17.90
C SER A 191 35.02 2.81 19.00
N GLU A 192 34.39 3.85 19.55
CA GLU A 192 35.05 4.69 20.59
C GLU A 192 34.63 4.36 22.03
N GLU A 193 33.58 3.55 22.24
CA GLU A 193 33.14 3.16 23.60
C GLU A 193 33.70 1.82 24.12
N GLY A 194 34.57 1.17 23.36
CA GLY A 194 35.02 -0.22 23.63
C GLY A 194 36.45 -0.40 24.14
N ASP A 195 37.25 0.64 24.41
CA ASP A 195 38.67 0.45 24.75
C ASP A 195 39.12 1.24 25.99
N THR A 196 38.48 0.94 27.14
CA THR A 196 39.02 1.29 28.46
C THR A 196 38.99 0.05 29.36
N GLN A 197 39.75 -0.98 29.03
CA GLN A 197 40.24 -1.95 30.02
C GLN A 197 41.66 -1.64 30.34
N THR A 198 41.86 -0.95 31.43
CA THR A 198 43.12 -0.79 32.14
C THR A 198 43.62 -2.17 32.59
N PRO A 199 44.81 -2.61 32.27
CA PRO A 199 45.40 -3.75 32.95
C PRO A 199 45.94 -3.28 34.30
N ALA A 200 45.31 -3.73 35.39
CA ALA A 200 45.92 -3.64 36.72
C ALA A 200 46.99 -4.72 36.89
N ALA A 201 48.10 -4.28 37.41
CA ALA A 201 49.30 -5.00 37.78
C ALA A 201 49.08 -6.14 38.80
#